data_154a9d1544ab0446594d2b6f5a5a2df0
#
_entry.id   154a9d1544ab0446594d2b6f5a5a2df0
#
_cell.length_a   1.000
_cell.length_b   1.000
_cell.length_c   1.000
_cell.angle_alpha   90.00
_cell.angle_beta   90.00
_cell.angle_gamma   90.00
#
_symmetry.space_group_name_H-M   'P 1'
#
loop_
_entity.id
_entity.type
_entity.pdbx_description
1 polymer ?
#
loop_
_entity_poly.entity_id
_entity_poly.type
_entity_poly.pdbx_seq_one_letter_code
_entity_poly.pdbx_strand_id
1 'polypeptide(L)'
;MKRAILLLLLVTPLLSGCSFLYAERREVEQLRLAETLGLDAAPGGVLLSLASFSGAEEENASCSSAVGASVSDALERLQQRSLEGPLFCGHLQHILVGEGLAREGLLDLLSYVCHSSDLRLDMPVFLLLDASAKEAMTAVEDGKGIADVLSALEQAEGEAARLSSAGTILRNLDEQGAAVVRTLRLAPSAEEGEKSGSTVEPDGYGVLVDGKLRALIHSEDALGVALLTDTLRPSPLVLEDASGRRATVELQESSCSLQPLWGEDGALNGLEIRVRVQGAALEIDDFAAVTDPHYADALTARLESSLSRRIGSVLELSQSLGADFLGLGRRLEQAAPIRGRGLSRDLGALLPSLRMSVSVQGELRHAGDMN
;
A
#
# COMPACT_ATOMS: atom_id res chain seq x y z
N MET A 1 4.41 -52.88 -47.89
CA MET A 1 5.22 -51.67 -48.09
C MET A 1 4.39 -50.42 -48.38
N LYS A 2 3.55 -50.38 -49.44
CA LYS A 2 2.76 -49.15 -49.81
C LYS A 2 1.82 -48.63 -48.72
N ARG A 3 1.17 -49.52 -47.93
CA ARG A 3 0.27 -49.13 -46.81
C ARG A 3 1.04 -48.58 -45.60
N ALA A 4 2.23 -49.03 -45.31
CA ALA A 4 3.09 -48.51 -44.23
C ALA A 4 3.67 -47.13 -44.58
N ILE A 5 4.00 -46.86 -45.86
CA ILE A 5 4.42 -45.53 -46.33
C ILE A 5 3.29 -44.53 -46.28
N LEU A 6 2.06 -44.95 -46.60
CA LEU A 6 0.88 -44.07 -46.51
C LEU A 6 0.53 -43.70 -45.07
N LEU A 7 0.69 -44.63 -44.12
CA LEU A 7 0.50 -44.42 -42.70
C LEU A 7 1.56 -43.45 -42.11
N LEU A 8 2.82 -43.63 -42.56
CA LEU A 8 3.91 -42.73 -42.13
C LEU A 8 3.70 -41.29 -42.65
N LEU A 9 3.27 -41.14 -43.87
CA LEU A 9 2.92 -39.84 -44.47
C LEU A 9 1.70 -39.14 -43.80
N LEU A 10 0.81 -39.93 -43.20
CA LEU A 10 -0.36 -39.39 -42.47
C LEU A 10 -0.01 -38.96 -41.03
N VAL A 11 1.03 -39.59 -40.44
CA VAL A 11 1.48 -39.33 -39.05
C VAL A 11 2.47 -38.15 -39.00
N THR A 12 3.26 -37.88 -40.04
CA THR A 12 4.21 -36.77 -40.07
C THR A 12 3.60 -35.38 -39.84
N PRO A 13 2.44 -34.99 -40.40
CA PRO A 13 1.84 -33.69 -40.08
C PRO A 13 1.26 -33.59 -38.66
N LEU A 14 0.94 -34.72 -38.04
CA LEU A 14 0.50 -34.73 -36.62
C LEU A 14 1.64 -34.50 -35.61
N LEU A 15 2.88 -34.79 -35.98
CA LEU A 15 4.07 -34.57 -35.18
C LEU A 15 4.67 -33.17 -35.35
N SER A 16 4.32 -32.43 -36.40
CA SER A 16 4.81 -31.07 -36.66
C SER A 16 3.91 -29.95 -36.09
N GLY A 17 2.79 -30.29 -35.45
CA GLY A 17 1.75 -29.34 -35.07
C GLY A 17 2.07 -28.41 -33.88
N CYS A 18 3.14 -28.60 -33.12
CA CYS A 18 3.41 -27.81 -31.94
C CYS A 18 4.26 -26.56 -32.18
N SER A 19 4.94 -26.41 -33.28
CA SER A 19 5.85 -25.26 -33.52
C SER A 19 5.18 -24.04 -34.13
N PHE A 20 4.03 -24.22 -34.79
CA PHE A 20 3.35 -23.13 -35.46
C PHE A 20 2.52 -22.19 -34.55
N LEU A 21 2.24 -22.64 -33.31
CA LEU A 21 1.50 -21.84 -32.32
C LEU A 21 2.40 -20.95 -31.45
N TYR A 22 3.72 -21.05 -31.60
CA TYR A 22 4.69 -20.25 -30.83
C TYR A 22 5.53 -19.38 -31.77
N ALA A 23 4.87 -18.53 -32.57
CA ALA A 23 5.54 -17.68 -33.55
C ALA A 23 6.42 -16.56 -32.92
N GLU A 24 6.42 -16.40 -31.61
CA GLU A 24 7.23 -15.39 -30.91
C GLU A 24 7.88 -15.97 -29.63
N ARG A 25 8.70 -17.03 -29.77
CA ARG A 25 9.65 -17.34 -28.69
C ARG A 25 10.73 -16.27 -28.70
N ARG A 26 10.62 -15.33 -27.78
CA ARG A 26 11.71 -14.39 -27.48
C ARG A 26 12.53 -14.97 -26.36
N GLU A 27 13.84 -14.97 -26.48
CA GLU A 27 14.76 -15.36 -25.41
C GLU A 27 14.70 -14.27 -24.34
N VAL A 28 14.71 -14.65 -23.04
CA VAL A 28 14.58 -13.72 -21.92
C VAL A 28 15.68 -12.66 -21.95
N GLU A 29 16.87 -13.06 -22.43
CA GLU A 29 18.04 -12.19 -22.57
C GLU A 29 17.85 -11.05 -23.59
N GLN A 30 16.85 -11.16 -24.46
CA GLN A 30 16.49 -10.13 -25.45
C GLN A 30 15.38 -9.20 -24.97
N LEU A 31 14.81 -9.46 -23.77
CA LEU A 31 13.74 -8.66 -23.20
C LEU A 31 14.31 -7.64 -22.21
N ARG A 32 13.74 -6.47 -22.20
CA ARG A 32 13.89 -5.52 -21.11
C ARG A 32 12.77 -5.76 -20.10
N LEU A 33 13.12 -6.22 -18.93
CA LEU A 33 12.18 -6.56 -17.88
C LEU A 33 11.84 -5.27 -17.10
N ALA A 34 10.58 -4.84 -17.21
CA ALA A 34 10.08 -3.71 -16.45
C ALA A 34 9.69 -4.18 -15.04
N GLU A 35 10.18 -3.51 -13.98
CA GLU A 35 9.93 -3.85 -12.58
C GLU A 35 9.03 -2.84 -11.89
N THR A 36 9.21 -1.55 -12.19
CA THR A 36 8.39 -0.48 -11.60
C THR A 36 7.77 0.37 -12.68
N LEU A 37 6.45 0.56 -12.57
CA LEU A 37 5.68 1.46 -13.40
C LEU A 37 5.49 2.78 -12.66
N GLY A 38 6.05 3.87 -13.18
CA GLY A 38 5.85 5.22 -12.69
C GLY A 38 4.83 5.98 -13.53
N LEU A 39 3.94 6.73 -12.89
CA LEU A 39 2.90 7.51 -13.57
C LEU A 39 2.80 8.91 -12.96
N ASP A 40 2.89 9.93 -13.80
CA ASP A 40 2.79 11.33 -13.42
C ASP A 40 1.77 12.06 -14.32
N ALA A 41 1.18 13.13 -13.81
CA ALA A 41 0.36 14.02 -14.63
C ALA A 41 1.23 14.70 -15.69
N ALA A 42 0.70 14.80 -16.91
CA ALA A 42 1.34 15.50 -18.01
C ALA A 42 0.32 16.31 -18.82
N PRO A 43 0.74 17.43 -19.45
CA PRO A 43 -0.17 18.19 -20.30
C PRO A 43 -0.78 17.31 -21.40
N GLY A 44 -2.10 17.15 -21.36
CA GLY A 44 -2.85 16.38 -22.32
C GLY A 44 -2.82 14.87 -22.15
N GLY A 45 -2.46 14.38 -20.94
CA GLY A 45 -2.49 12.95 -20.62
C GLY A 45 -1.60 12.56 -19.46
N VAL A 46 -0.88 11.45 -19.60
CA VAL A 46 -0.05 10.86 -18.54
C VAL A 46 1.40 10.70 -19.02
N LEU A 47 2.35 11.01 -18.15
CA LEU A 47 3.75 10.62 -18.29
C LEU A 47 3.93 9.25 -17.67
N LEU A 48 4.21 8.24 -18.49
CA LEU A 48 4.57 6.91 -18.05
C LEU A 48 6.08 6.76 -18.03
N SER A 49 6.62 6.24 -16.94
CA SER A 49 8.02 5.88 -16.77
C SER A 49 8.15 4.41 -16.40
N LEU A 50 9.15 3.72 -16.93
CA LEU A 50 9.45 2.33 -16.58
C LEU A 50 10.88 2.24 -16.09
N ALA A 51 11.07 1.75 -14.87
CA ALA A 51 12.35 1.23 -14.44
C ALA A 51 12.47 -0.21 -14.94
N SER A 52 13.54 -0.49 -15.67
CA SER A 52 13.78 -1.78 -16.30
C SER A 52 15.26 -2.13 -16.25
N PHE A 53 15.55 -3.41 -16.24
CA PHE A 53 16.91 -3.93 -16.42
C PHE A 53 16.99 -4.83 -17.66
N SER A 54 18.21 -4.95 -18.20
CA SER A 54 18.50 -5.90 -19.30
C SER A 54 18.90 -7.23 -18.68
N GLY A 55 18.30 -8.32 -19.11
CA GLY A 55 18.60 -9.67 -18.60
C GLY A 55 20.06 -10.15 -18.80
N ALA A 56 20.88 -9.37 -19.54
CA ALA A 56 22.30 -9.66 -19.76
C ALA A 56 23.24 -8.94 -18.78
N GLU A 57 22.81 -7.83 -18.16
CA GLU A 57 23.64 -7.02 -17.26
C GLU A 57 22.77 -6.49 -16.12
N GLU A 58 22.78 -7.13 -14.97
CA GLU A 58 22.03 -6.73 -13.76
C GLU A 58 22.44 -5.35 -13.22
N GLU A 59 23.57 -4.79 -13.65
CA GLU A 59 24.13 -3.53 -13.13
C GLU A 59 23.56 -2.25 -13.76
N ASN A 60 22.75 -2.34 -14.83
CA ASN A 60 22.24 -1.16 -15.52
C ASN A 60 20.72 -1.06 -15.44
N ALA A 61 20.21 -0.65 -14.28
CA ALA A 61 18.84 -0.17 -14.18
C ALA A 61 18.66 1.09 -15.03
N SER A 62 17.72 1.09 -15.97
CA SER A 62 17.44 2.24 -16.83
C SER A 62 16.00 2.71 -16.66
N CYS A 63 15.80 4.03 -16.60
CA CYS A 63 14.49 4.64 -16.58
C CYS A 63 14.15 5.21 -17.96
N SER A 64 13.11 4.67 -18.58
CA SER A 64 12.60 5.15 -19.88
C SER A 64 11.21 5.76 -19.69
N SER A 65 10.87 6.83 -20.41
CA SER A 65 9.59 7.50 -20.24
C SER A 65 8.98 7.99 -21.56
N ALA A 66 7.64 8.01 -21.61
CA ALA A 66 6.88 8.59 -22.70
C ALA A 66 5.59 9.24 -22.20
N VAL A 67 5.15 10.29 -22.88
CA VAL A 67 3.85 10.92 -22.64
C VAL A 67 2.84 10.35 -23.62
N GLY A 68 1.65 10.01 -23.12
CA GLY A 68 0.52 9.55 -23.93
C GLY A 68 -0.80 10.12 -23.42
N ALA A 69 -1.82 10.03 -24.27
CA ALA A 69 -3.18 10.43 -23.89
C ALA A 69 -3.82 9.47 -22.87
N SER A 70 -3.30 8.25 -22.76
CA SER A 70 -3.66 7.22 -21.79
C SER A 70 -2.43 6.41 -21.40
N VAL A 71 -2.55 5.56 -20.38
CA VAL A 71 -1.48 4.63 -19.97
C VAL A 71 -1.09 3.71 -21.13
N SER A 72 -2.06 3.17 -21.86
CA SER A 72 -1.82 2.30 -23.03
C SER A 72 -1.09 3.04 -24.16
N ASP A 73 -1.51 4.28 -24.49
CA ASP A 73 -0.87 5.09 -25.52
C ASP A 73 0.58 5.46 -25.13
N ALA A 74 0.80 5.80 -23.87
CA ALA A 74 2.14 6.09 -23.37
C ALA A 74 3.06 4.86 -23.45
N LEU A 75 2.55 3.69 -23.05
CA LEU A 75 3.30 2.44 -23.11
C LEU A 75 3.63 2.03 -24.54
N GLU A 76 2.67 2.15 -25.47
CA GLU A 76 2.90 1.85 -26.88
C GLU A 76 3.98 2.77 -27.48
N ARG A 77 3.91 4.07 -27.21
CA ARG A 77 4.96 5.03 -27.64
C ARG A 77 6.33 4.69 -27.06
N LEU A 78 6.37 4.21 -25.81
CA LEU A 78 7.62 3.81 -25.19
C LEU A 78 8.19 2.56 -25.88
N GLN A 79 7.36 1.56 -26.17
CA GLN A 79 7.76 0.37 -26.91
C GLN A 79 8.29 0.69 -28.31
N GLN A 80 7.63 1.60 -29.03
CA GLN A 80 8.07 2.02 -30.39
C GLN A 80 9.44 2.71 -30.38
N ARG A 81 9.85 3.32 -29.26
CA ARG A 81 11.14 4.00 -29.09
C ARG A 81 12.23 3.12 -28.49
N SER A 82 11.90 1.93 -28.01
CA SER A 82 12.86 1.03 -27.39
C SER A 82 13.78 0.43 -28.44
N LEU A 83 15.04 0.89 -28.46
CA LEU A 83 16.09 0.38 -29.37
C LEU A 83 16.80 -0.85 -28.82
N GLU A 84 16.71 -1.09 -27.53
CA GLU A 84 17.44 -2.16 -26.81
C GLU A 84 16.65 -3.46 -26.65
N GLY A 85 15.53 -3.58 -27.33
CA GLY A 85 14.64 -4.74 -27.29
C GLY A 85 13.24 -4.44 -26.78
N PRO A 86 12.31 -5.40 -26.91
CA PRO A 86 10.93 -5.21 -26.50
C PRO A 86 10.80 -5.17 -24.98
N LEU A 87 10.00 -4.22 -24.49
CA LEU A 87 9.65 -4.11 -23.08
C LEU A 87 8.71 -5.23 -22.66
N PHE A 88 9.01 -5.90 -21.57
CA PHE A 88 8.18 -6.94 -21.00
C PHE A 88 7.62 -6.48 -19.65
N CYS A 89 6.30 -6.22 -19.63
CA CYS A 89 5.60 -5.70 -18.44
C CYS A 89 5.09 -6.81 -17.50
N GLY A 90 5.14 -8.09 -17.89
CA GLY A 90 4.68 -9.20 -17.04
C GLY A 90 5.54 -9.44 -15.79
N HIS A 91 6.66 -8.70 -15.64
CA HIS A 91 7.51 -8.73 -14.45
C HIS A 91 7.34 -7.50 -13.55
N LEU A 92 6.39 -6.63 -13.88
CA LEU A 92 6.08 -5.46 -13.04
C LEU A 92 5.69 -5.90 -11.63
N GLN A 93 6.33 -5.29 -10.64
CA GLN A 93 6.17 -5.57 -9.22
C GLN A 93 5.45 -4.44 -8.50
N HIS A 94 5.72 -3.18 -8.87
CA HIS A 94 5.23 -2.00 -8.18
C HIS A 94 4.68 -0.95 -9.14
N ILE A 95 3.72 -0.18 -8.64
CA ILE A 95 3.19 1.01 -9.31
C ILE A 95 3.49 2.21 -8.41
N LEU A 96 4.19 3.20 -8.96
CA LEU A 96 4.49 4.46 -8.30
C LEU A 96 3.74 5.59 -8.99
N VAL A 97 2.96 6.37 -8.25
CA VAL A 97 2.12 7.44 -8.81
C VAL A 97 2.48 8.76 -8.16
N GLY A 98 2.79 9.76 -8.97
CA GLY A 98 3.02 11.12 -8.47
C GLY A 98 1.73 11.76 -7.94
N GLU A 99 1.88 12.60 -6.92
CA GLU A 99 0.77 13.27 -6.23
C GLU A 99 -0.16 14.04 -7.19
N GLY A 100 0.40 14.71 -8.19
CA GLY A 100 -0.39 15.46 -9.18
C GLY A 100 -1.42 14.59 -9.87
N LEU A 101 -1.01 13.44 -10.40
CA LEU A 101 -1.91 12.49 -11.06
C LEU A 101 -2.93 11.90 -10.07
N ALA A 102 -2.51 11.61 -8.84
CA ALA A 102 -3.42 11.09 -7.82
C ALA A 102 -4.54 12.08 -7.47
N ARG A 103 -4.24 13.40 -7.49
CA ARG A 103 -5.25 14.46 -7.28
C ARG A 103 -6.19 14.62 -8.48
N GLU A 104 -5.72 14.39 -9.69
CA GLU A 104 -6.55 14.38 -10.90
C GLU A 104 -7.46 13.15 -10.94
N GLY A 105 -6.95 11.96 -10.59
CA GLY A 105 -7.69 10.71 -10.45
C GLY A 105 -6.94 9.48 -10.93
N LEU A 106 -7.19 8.35 -10.27
CA LEU A 106 -6.54 7.07 -10.53
C LEU A 106 -7.43 6.04 -11.23
N LEU A 107 -8.69 6.36 -11.55
CA LEU A 107 -9.63 5.39 -12.12
C LEU A 107 -9.17 4.85 -13.47
N ASP A 108 -8.57 5.68 -14.32
CA ASP A 108 -8.05 5.25 -15.63
C ASP A 108 -6.87 4.28 -15.46
N LEU A 109 -5.96 4.55 -14.51
CA LEU A 109 -4.88 3.65 -14.16
C LEU A 109 -5.43 2.31 -13.65
N LEU A 110 -6.33 2.35 -12.68
CA LEU A 110 -6.91 1.14 -12.09
C LEU A 110 -7.70 0.33 -13.12
N SER A 111 -8.40 1.00 -14.02
CA SER A 111 -9.07 0.38 -15.17
C SER A 111 -8.05 -0.30 -16.09
N TYR A 112 -6.94 0.36 -16.41
CA TYR A 112 -5.87 -0.23 -17.21
C TYR A 112 -5.30 -1.49 -16.55
N VAL A 113 -4.98 -1.44 -15.25
CA VAL A 113 -4.47 -2.62 -14.50
C VAL A 113 -5.47 -3.77 -14.53
N CYS A 114 -6.77 -3.47 -14.38
CA CYS A 114 -7.83 -4.48 -14.37
C CYS A 114 -8.01 -5.19 -15.72
N HIS A 115 -7.79 -4.48 -16.84
CA HIS A 115 -8.01 -5.03 -18.20
C HIS A 115 -6.73 -5.57 -18.84
N SER A 116 -5.56 -5.29 -18.26
CA SER A 116 -4.29 -5.81 -18.77
C SER A 116 -4.09 -7.27 -18.39
N SER A 117 -3.75 -8.11 -19.37
CA SER A 117 -3.37 -9.51 -19.12
C SER A 117 -1.98 -9.66 -18.47
N ASP A 118 -1.16 -8.64 -18.57
CA ASP A 118 0.24 -8.67 -18.16
C ASP A 118 0.44 -8.13 -16.73
N LEU A 119 -0.58 -7.45 -16.16
CA LEU A 119 -0.51 -6.85 -14.85
C LEU A 119 -1.29 -7.65 -13.80
N ARG A 120 -0.77 -7.68 -12.58
CA ARG A 120 -1.40 -8.39 -11.47
C ARG A 120 -2.16 -7.41 -10.58
N LEU A 121 -3.29 -7.85 -10.06
CA LEU A 121 -4.11 -7.03 -9.15
C LEU A 121 -3.52 -6.93 -7.73
N ASP A 122 -2.60 -7.81 -7.37
CA ASP A 122 -1.92 -7.80 -6.07
C ASP A 122 -0.73 -6.83 -6.01
N MET A 123 -0.36 -6.20 -7.14
CA MET A 123 0.73 -5.22 -7.16
C MET A 123 0.43 -4.04 -6.23
N PRO A 124 1.38 -3.69 -5.34
CA PRO A 124 1.26 -2.50 -4.51
C PRO A 124 1.33 -1.22 -5.35
N VAL A 125 0.48 -0.26 -4.98
CA VAL A 125 0.47 1.11 -5.49
C VAL A 125 0.98 2.04 -4.40
N PHE A 126 1.98 2.85 -4.73
CA PHE A 126 2.52 3.87 -3.85
C PHE A 126 2.26 5.26 -4.42
N LEU A 127 1.88 6.20 -3.57
CA LEU A 127 1.79 7.61 -3.95
C LEU A 127 3.07 8.34 -3.53
N LEU A 128 3.71 9.01 -4.45
CA LEU A 128 4.88 9.83 -4.15
C LEU A 128 4.45 11.27 -3.91
N LEU A 129 4.80 11.80 -2.75
CA LEU A 129 4.53 13.17 -2.34
C LEU A 129 5.72 14.08 -2.63
N ASP A 130 5.45 15.32 -2.98
CA ASP A 130 6.44 16.39 -3.19
C ASP A 130 7.47 16.13 -4.31
N ALA A 131 7.34 15.05 -5.07
CA ALA A 131 8.16 14.70 -6.22
C ALA A 131 7.36 13.92 -7.26
N SER A 132 7.88 13.81 -8.47
CA SER A 132 7.30 12.94 -9.50
C SER A 132 7.79 11.49 -9.37
N ALA A 133 6.98 10.54 -9.83
CA ALA A 133 7.39 9.13 -9.90
C ALA A 133 8.67 8.98 -10.74
N LYS A 134 8.77 9.73 -11.83
CA LYS A 134 9.97 9.76 -12.67
C LYS A 134 11.21 10.24 -11.91
N GLU A 135 11.10 11.32 -11.13
CA GLU A 135 12.23 11.83 -10.32
C GLU A 135 12.70 10.78 -9.32
N ALA A 136 11.79 10.12 -8.60
CA ALA A 136 12.17 9.07 -7.67
C ALA A 136 12.87 7.90 -8.36
N MET A 137 12.35 7.46 -9.50
CA MET A 137 12.92 6.35 -10.27
C MET A 137 14.32 6.66 -10.83
N THR A 138 14.63 7.95 -11.03
CA THR A 138 15.94 8.38 -11.53
C THR A 138 16.90 8.79 -10.42
N ALA A 139 16.39 9.18 -9.25
CA ALA A 139 17.20 9.63 -8.12
C ALA A 139 17.72 8.48 -7.25
N VAL A 140 17.04 7.33 -7.26
CA VAL A 140 17.46 6.12 -6.53
C VAL A 140 18.43 5.33 -7.42
N GLU A 141 19.70 5.81 -7.52
CA GLU A 141 20.70 5.24 -8.44
C GLU A 141 21.78 4.39 -7.75
N ASP A 142 21.85 4.31 -6.42
CA ASP A 142 22.98 3.68 -5.73
C ASP A 142 22.85 2.14 -5.71
N GLY A 143 23.04 1.51 -6.88
CA GLY A 143 23.28 0.05 -7.02
C GLY A 143 22.08 -0.85 -6.70
N LYS A 144 21.08 -0.33 -6.01
CA LYS A 144 19.78 -0.96 -5.77
C LYS A 144 18.75 -0.10 -6.48
N GLY A 145 18.14 -0.59 -7.53
CA GLY A 145 17.10 0.14 -8.25
C GLY A 145 15.89 0.47 -7.35
N ILE A 146 15.05 1.39 -7.79
CA ILE A 146 13.81 1.76 -7.08
C ILE A 146 12.96 0.52 -6.73
N ALA A 147 12.97 -0.53 -7.56
CA ALA A 147 12.24 -1.77 -7.33
C ALA A 147 12.68 -2.50 -6.07
N ASP A 148 14.00 -2.55 -5.79
CA ASP A 148 14.54 -3.18 -4.58
C ASP A 148 14.12 -2.44 -3.32
N VAL A 149 14.16 -1.11 -3.36
CA VAL A 149 13.73 -0.26 -2.24
C VAL A 149 12.24 -0.46 -1.96
N LEU A 150 11.39 -0.46 -2.99
CA LEU A 150 9.96 -0.69 -2.84
C LEU A 150 9.65 -2.11 -2.36
N SER A 151 10.40 -3.12 -2.83
CA SER A 151 10.28 -4.51 -2.36
C SER A 151 10.66 -4.65 -0.88
N ALA A 152 11.71 -3.97 -0.44
CA ALA A 152 12.10 -3.95 0.98
C ALA A 152 11.03 -3.28 1.85
N LEU A 153 10.43 -2.18 1.39
CA LEU A 153 9.32 -1.52 2.08
C LEU A 153 8.08 -2.42 2.16
N GLU A 154 7.69 -3.08 1.06
CA GLU A 154 6.57 -4.03 1.04
C GLU A 154 6.79 -5.18 2.05
N GLN A 155 7.97 -5.77 2.07
CA GLN A 155 8.32 -6.82 3.03
C GLN A 155 8.27 -6.30 4.48
N ALA A 156 8.76 -5.09 4.72
CA ALA A 156 8.69 -4.46 6.03
C ALA A 156 7.24 -4.17 6.46
N GLU A 157 6.32 -3.87 5.55
CA GLU A 157 4.92 -3.56 5.83
C GLU A 157 4.02 -4.80 5.97
N GLY A 158 4.33 -5.90 5.28
CA GLY A 158 3.57 -7.17 5.32
C GLY A 158 2.08 -7.01 4.99
N GLU A 159 1.20 -7.34 5.94
CA GLU A 159 -0.26 -7.24 5.73
C GLU A 159 -0.72 -5.80 5.42
N ALA A 160 -0.05 -4.77 5.94
CA ALA A 160 -0.37 -3.37 5.64
C ALA A 160 -0.13 -3.02 4.16
N ALA A 161 0.83 -3.65 3.49
CA ALA A 161 1.07 -3.47 2.06
C ALA A 161 -0.15 -3.86 1.21
N ARG A 162 -0.92 -4.85 1.66
CA ARG A 162 -2.14 -5.29 0.96
C ARG A 162 -3.24 -4.24 0.91
N LEU A 163 -3.27 -3.29 1.85
CA LEU A 163 -4.23 -2.18 1.81
C LEU A 163 -4.05 -1.34 0.55
N SER A 164 -2.82 -1.25 0.06
CA SER A 164 -2.41 -0.45 -1.10
C SER A 164 -2.28 -1.26 -2.39
N SER A 165 -2.68 -2.54 -2.45
CA SER A 165 -2.67 -3.26 -3.72
C SER A 165 -3.73 -2.72 -4.69
N ALA A 166 -3.43 -2.73 -5.99
CA ALA A 166 -4.33 -2.22 -7.03
C ALA A 166 -5.74 -2.83 -6.94
N GLY A 167 -5.82 -4.15 -6.71
CA GLY A 167 -7.10 -4.85 -6.55
C GLY A 167 -7.85 -4.49 -5.28
N THR A 168 -7.14 -4.23 -4.16
CA THR A 168 -7.78 -3.79 -2.91
C THR A 168 -8.31 -2.37 -3.06
N ILE A 169 -7.52 -1.47 -3.65
CA ILE A 169 -7.94 -0.09 -3.93
C ILE A 169 -9.19 -0.10 -4.82
N LEU A 170 -9.15 -0.84 -5.93
CA LEU A 170 -10.26 -0.93 -6.88
C LEU A 170 -11.54 -1.44 -6.20
N ARG A 171 -11.43 -2.53 -5.46
CA ARG A 171 -12.57 -3.10 -4.72
C ARG A 171 -13.13 -2.11 -3.69
N ASN A 172 -12.28 -1.43 -2.92
CA ASN A 172 -12.72 -0.48 -1.91
C ASN A 172 -13.37 0.75 -2.55
N LEU A 173 -12.86 1.23 -3.69
CA LEU A 173 -13.50 2.32 -4.44
C LEU A 173 -14.87 1.90 -5.00
N ASP A 174 -15.01 0.65 -5.50
CA ASP A 174 -16.28 0.13 -6.02
C ASP A 174 -17.32 -0.11 -4.91
N GLU A 175 -16.90 -0.70 -3.79
CA GLU A 175 -17.80 -1.07 -2.69
C GLU A 175 -18.19 0.12 -1.82
N GLN A 176 -17.28 1.04 -1.53
CA GLN A 176 -17.45 2.09 -0.51
C GLN A 176 -17.05 3.50 -0.98
N GLY A 177 -16.65 3.66 -2.23
CA GLY A 177 -16.26 4.93 -2.82
C GLY A 177 -14.95 5.51 -2.31
N ALA A 178 -14.25 4.83 -1.41
CA ALA A 178 -13.05 5.34 -0.77
C ALA A 178 -12.02 4.23 -0.50
N ALA A 179 -10.74 4.60 -0.50
CA ALA A 179 -9.63 3.70 -0.21
C ALA A 179 -8.46 4.45 0.41
N VAL A 180 -7.54 3.73 1.06
CA VAL A 180 -6.22 4.25 1.46
C VAL A 180 -5.15 3.71 0.52
N VAL A 181 -4.13 4.52 0.30
CA VAL A 181 -2.94 4.16 -0.48
C VAL A 181 -1.71 4.62 0.26
N ARG A 182 -0.68 3.79 0.33
CA ARG A 182 0.59 4.13 0.98
C ARG A 182 1.24 5.32 0.32
N THR A 183 1.71 6.29 1.11
CA THR A 183 2.47 7.44 0.64
C THR A 183 3.95 7.31 0.97
N LEU A 184 4.76 7.80 0.05
CA LEU A 184 6.22 7.84 0.14
C LEU A 184 6.69 9.28 -0.10
N ARG A 185 7.85 9.61 0.46
CA ARG A 185 8.61 10.84 0.17
C ARG A 185 10.00 10.49 -0.31
N LEU A 186 10.53 11.33 -1.17
CA LEU A 186 11.94 11.27 -1.54
C LEU A 186 12.79 11.81 -0.38
N ALA A 187 13.77 11.06 0.06
CA ALA A 187 14.66 11.40 1.17
C ALA A 187 16.13 11.20 0.77
N PRO A 188 17.09 11.89 1.41
CA PRO A 188 18.50 11.57 1.25
C PRO A 188 18.79 10.16 1.75
N SER A 189 19.64 9.41 1.04
CA SER A 189 20.12 8.11 1.49
C SER A 189 20.95 8.26 2.77
N ALA A 190 20.73 7.39 3.76
CA ALA A 190 21.50 7.38 5.01
C ALA A 190 22.85 6.63 4.86
N GLU A 191 23.15 6.03 3.73
CA GLU A 191 24.42 5.33 3.51
C GLU A 191 25.56 6.34 3.38
N GLU A 192 26.53 6.26 4.30
CA GLU A 192 27.75 7.09 4.29
C GLU A 192 28.65 6.66 3.11
N GLY A 193 28.65 7.40 2.04
CA GLY A 193 29.49 7.22 0.87
C GLY A 193 29.74 8.51 0.12
N GLU A 194 30.74 8.58 -0.77
CA GLU A 194 31.11 9.79 -1.54
C GLU A 194 30.02 10.27 -2.53
N LYS A 195 28.93 9.52 -2.70
CA LYS A 195 27.75 9.92 -3.50
C LYS A 195 26.55 10.08 -2.58
N SER A 196 26.07 11.31 -2.48
CA SER A 196 24.79 11.65 -1.86
C SER A 196 23.66 11.08 -2.72
N GLY A 197 23.26 9.84 -2.46
CA GLY A 197 22.12 9.19 -3.10
C GLY A 197 20.79 9.66 -2.51
N SER A 198 19.70 9.29 -3.18
CA SER A 198 18.33 9.47 -2.68
C SER A 198 17.67 8.13 -2.49
N THR A 199 16.76 8.04 -1.55
CA THR A 199 15.87 6.89 -1.29
C THR A 199 14.44 7.35 -1.16
N VAL A 200 13.50 6.43 -1.01
CA VAL A 200 12.12 6.75 -0.67
C VAL A 200 11.77 6.21 0.71
N GLU A 201 11.07 7.01 1.47
CA GLU A 201 10.65 6.69 2.84
C GLU A 201 9.12 6.75 2.98
N PRO A 202 8.52 5.88 3.83
CA PRO A 202 7.09 5.94 4.11
C PRO A 202 6.69 7.23 4.84
N ASP A 203 5.60 7.88 4.38
CA ASP A 203 5.04 9.09 5.03
C ASP A 203 3.58 8.92 5.51
N GLY A 204 3.04 7.71 5.51
CA GLY A 204 1.68 7.46 5.95
C GLY A 204 0.76 6.99 4.84
N TYR A 205 -0.43 7.58 4.70
CA TYR A 205 -1.41 7.16 3.72
C TYR A 205 -2.07 8.35 3.01
N GLY A 206 -2.32 8.20 1.72
CA GLY A 206 -3.25 9.03 0.97
C GLY A 206 -4.66 8.46 1.04
N VAL A 207 -5.65 9.31 1.24
CA VAL A 207 -7.06 8.95 1.21
C VAL A 207 -7.63 9.28 -0.16
N LEU A 208 -8.06 8.24 -0.86
CA LEU A 208 -8.77 8.35 -2.13
C LEU A 208 -10.28 8.37 -1.88
N VAL A 209 -10.96 9.33 -2.48
CA VAL A 209 -12.43 9.37 -2.56
C VAL A 209 -12.80 9.54 -4.03
N ASP A 210 -13.66 8.67 -4.53
CA ASP A 210 -14.03 8.59 -5.95
C ASP A 210 -12.80 8.52 -6.89
N GLY A 211 -11.77 7.80 -6.44
CA GLY A 211 -10.51 7.61 -7.17
C GLY A 211 -9.56 8.80 -7.16
N LYS A 212 -9.82 9.86 -6.39
CA LYS A 212 -8.98 11.06 -6.30
C LYS A 212 -8.39 11.23 -4.92
N LEU A 213 -7.12 11.63 -4.84
CA LEU A 213 -6.48 11.97 -3.57
C LEU A 213 -7.15 13.22 -2.97
N ARG A 214 -7.76 13.07 -1.79
CA ARG A 214 -8.49 14.12 -1.08
C ARG A 214 -7.83 14.57 0.20
N ALA A 215 -7.15 13.67 0.89
CA ALA A 215 -6.47 13.96 2.14
C ALA A 215 -5.23 13.10 2.32
N LEU A 216 -4.38 13.49 3.26
CA LEU A 216 -3.20 12.76 3.69
C LEU A 216 -3.33 12.42 5.18
N ILE A 217 -2.88 11.23 5.54
CA ILE A 217 -2.67 10.77 6.92
C ILE A 217 -1.16 10.63 7.05
N HIS A 218 -0.52 11.56 7.76
CA HIS A 218 0.93 11.55 7.92
C HIS A 218 1.39 10.44 8.87
N SER A 219 2.70 10.18 8.89
CA SER A 219 3.34 9.09 9.65
C SER A 219 2.95 9.07 11.13
N GLU A 220 2.70 10.26 11.74
CA GLU A 220 2.27 10.35 13.15
C GLU A 220 0.95 9.61 13.41
N ASP A 221 -0.02 9.68 12.49
CA ASP A 221 -1.35 9.08 12.61
C ASP A 221 -1.50 7.77 11.82
N ALA A 222 -0.49 7.38 11.02
CA ALA A 222 -0.51 6.14 10.23
C ALA A 222 -0.75 4.88 11.08
N LEU A 223 -0.25 4.88 12.32
CA LEU A 223 -0.51 3.82 13.29
C LEU A 223 -2.01 3.67 13.59
N GLY A 224 -2.78 4.77 13.57
CA GLY A 224 -4.23 4.73 13.74
C GLY A 224 -4.92 3.93 12.64
N VAL A 225 -4.45 4.03 11.38
CA VAL A 225 -4.93 3.19 10.27
C VAL A 225 -4.63 1.73 10.53
N ALA A 226 -3.38 1.40 10.90
CA ALA A 226 -2.97 0.01 11.16
C ALA A 226 -3.78 -0.64 12.29
N LEU A 227 -4.08 0.10 13.36
CA LEU A 227 -4.89 -0.38 14.48
C LEU A 227 -6.36 -0.59 14.08
N LEU A 228 -6.93 0.32 13.28
CA LEU A 228 -8.33 0.22 12.84
C LEU A 228 -8.55 -0.84 11.77
N THR A 229 -7.52 -1.19 11.00
CA THR A 229 -7.60 -2.20 9.93
C THR A 229 -7.04 -3.57 10.32
N ASP A 230 -6.61 -3.74 11.58
CA ASP A 230 -5.97 -4.96 12.11
C ASP A 230 -4.72 -5.37 11.31
N THR A 231 -3.93 -4.38 10.85
CA THR A 231 -2.69 -4.57 10.08
C THR A 231 -1.44 -4.15 10.85
N LEU A 232 -1.53 -4.02 12.18
CA LEU A 232 -0.38 -3.69 13.02
C LEU A 232 0.72 -4.74 12.84
N ARG A 233 1.96 -4.23 12.71
CA ARG A 233 3.18 -5.04 12.82
C ARG A 233 3.98 -4.63 14.04
N PRO A 234 4.80 -5.53 14.56
CA PRO A 234 5.73 -5.17 15.62
C PRO A 234 6.54 -3.93 15.25
N SER A 235 6.39 -2.88 16.04
CA SER A 235 7.04 -1.59 15.78
C SER A 235 7.29 -0.83 17.07
N PRO A 236 8.43 -0.10 17.18
CA PRO A 236 8.70 0.75 18.31
C PRO A 236 7.84 2.02 18.29
N LEU A 237 7.32 2.39 19.45
CA LEU A 237 6.63 3.65 19.70
C LEU A 237 7.31 4.38 20.85
N VAL A 238 7.82 5.57 20.56
CA VAL A 238 8.40 6.44 21.59
C VAL A 238 7.27 7.24 22.24
N LEU A 239 7.17 7.12 23.56
CA LEU A 239 6.24 7.86 24.42
C LEU A 239 7.02 8.85 25.26
N GLU A 240 6.60 10.12 25.26
CA GLU A 240 7.20 11.18 26.07
C GLU A 240 6.22 11.65 27.14
N ASP A 241 6.70 11.91 28.36
CA ASP A 241 5.88 12.47 29.43
C ASP A 241 5.98 14.01 29.47
N ALA A 242 5.16 14.62 30.34
CA ALA A 242 5.13 16.06 30.51
C ALA A 242 6.47 16.67 31.04
N SER A 243 7.37 15.84 31.54
CA SER A 243 8.73 16.25 32.00
C SER A 243 9.80 16.01 30.93
N GLY A 244 9.44 15.50 29.73
CA GLY A 244 10.37 15.20 28.66
C GLY A 244 11.07 13.84 28.79
N ARG A 245 10.68 12.99 29.74
CA ARG A 245 11.24 11.63 29.88
C ARG A 245 10.61 10.72 28.82
N ARG A 246 11.42 9.89 28.21
CA ARG A 246 11.01 8.99 27.11
C ARG A 246 10.97 7.54 27.58
N ALA A 247 10.06 6.81 26.98
CA ALA A 247 10.05 5.35 27.03
C ALA A 247 9.74 4.84 25.62
N THR A 248 10.47 3.83 25.19
CA THR A 248 10.19 3.13 23.92
C THR A 248 9.44 1.84 24.24
N VAL A 249 8.26 1.71 23.66
CA VAL A 249 7.40 0.53 23.77
C VAL A 249 7.34 -0.14 22.40
N GLU A 250 7.66 -1.43 22.33
CA GLU A 250 7.38 -2.22 21.16
C GLU A 250 5.92 -2.66 21.17
N LEU A 251 5.15 -2.24 20.18
CA LEU A 251 3.81 -2.76 19.94
C LEU A 251 3.94 -4.10 19.23
N GLN A 252 3.30 -5.16 19.73
CA GLN A 252 3.46 -6.53 19.23
C GLN A 252 2.20 -7.03 18.53
N GLU A 253 1.07 -6.90 19.19
CA GLU A 253 -0.22 -7.39 18.70
C GLU A 253 -1.32 -6.36 18.95
N SER A 254 -2.31 -6.33 18.07
CA SER A 254 -3.53 -5.55 18.28
C SER A 254 -4.76 -6.29 17.78
N SER A 255 -5.90 -5.89 18.32
CA SER A 255 -7.21 -6.30 17.79
C SER A 255 -8.18 -5.14 17.87
N CYS A 256 -8.96 -4.94 16.81
CA CYS A 256 -9.98 -3.91 16.74
C CYS A 256 -11.37 -4.55 16.61
N SER A 257 -12.26 -4.25 17.52
CA SER A 257 -13.66 -4.67 17.47
C SER A 257 -14.59 -3.48 17.31
N LEU A 258 -15.61 -3.65 16.47
CA LEU A 258 -16.62 -2.65 16.17
C LEU A 258 -17.95 -3.10 16.73
N GLN A 259 -18.61 -2.26 17.53
CA GLN A 259 -19.94 -2.49 18.06
C GLN A 259 -20.89 -1.40 17.54
N PRO A 260 -21.86 -1.76 16.68
CA PRO A 260 -22.85 -0.82 16.20
C PRO A 260 -23.88 -0.48 17.30
N LEU A 261 -24.23 0.77 17.42
CA LEU A 261 -25.28 1.26 18.31
C LEU A 261 -26.52 1.58 17.46
N TRP A 262 -27.52 0.71 17.58
CA TRP A 262 -28.77 0.83 16.83
C TRP A 262 -29.80 1.63 17.61
N GLY A 263 -30.51 2.53 16.91
CA GLY A 263 -31.68 3.22 17.43
C GLY A 263 -32.92 2.31 17.55
N GLU A 264 -33.96 2.80 18.20
CA GLU A 264 -35.25 2.11 18.31
C GLU A 264 -35.93 1.90 16.94
N ASP A 265 -35.66 2.80 16.00
CA ASP A 265 -36.10 2.75 14.60
C ASP A 265 -35.29 1.79 13.73
N GLY A 266 -34.26 1.15 14.30
CA GLY A 266 -33.34 0.27 13.60
C GLY A 266 -32.25 0.99 12.81
N ALA A 267 -32.15 2.33 12.85
CA ALA A 267 -31.09 3.08 12.23
C ALA A 267 -29.77 2.95 13.00
N LEU A 268 -28.65 3.06 12.32
CA LEU A 268 -27.32 3.11 12.95
C LEU A 268 -27.10 4.51 13.52
N ASN A 269 -27.01 4.62 14.84
CA ASN A 269 -26.86 5.90 15.57
C ASN A 269 -25.45 6.15 16.05
N GLY A 270 -24.61 5.13 16.09
CA GLY A 270 -23.22 5.28 16.52
C GLY A 270 -22.41 4.00 16.40
N LEU A 271 -21.12 4.14 16.67
CA LEU A 271 -20.14 3.07 16.69
C LEU A 271 -19.30 3.14 17.96
N GLU A 272 -19.17 2.03 18.64
CA GLU A 272 -18.21 1.84 19.71
C GLU A 272 -17.04 1.03 19.17
N ILE A 273 -15.84 1.62 19.22
CA ILE A 273 -14.60 1.05 18.70
C ILE A 273 -13.72 0.70 19.87
N ARG A 274 -13.42 -0.59 20.02
CA ARG A 274 -12.55 -1.08 21.09
C ARG A 274 -11.30 -1.66 20.47
N VAL A 275 -10.15 -1.10 20.86
CA VAL A 275 -8.84 -1.54 20.41
C VAL A 275 -8.09 -2.08 21.61
N ARG A 276 -7.56 -3.31 21.50
CA ARG A 276 -6.65 -3.89 22.46
C ARG A 276 -5.26 -3.94 21.83
N VAL A 277 -4.26 -3.60 22.60
CA VAL A 277 -2.86 -3.60 22.15
C VAL A 277 -2.00 -4.27 23.20
N GLN A 278 -1.17 -5.20 22.76
CA GLN A 278 -0.12 -5.80 23.58
C GLN A 278 1.23 -5.27 23.14
N GLY A 279 2.10 -5.01 24.11
CA GLY A 279 3.44 -4.53 23.84
C GLY A 279 4.39 -4.81 25.00
N ALA A 280 5.66 -4.48 24.78
CA ALA A 280 6.72 -4.59 25.78
C ALA A 280 7.50 -3.28 25.86
N ALA A 281 7.88 -2.86 27.06
CA ALA A 281 8.80 -1.76 27.24
C ALA A 281 10.22 -2.20 26.85
N LEU A 282 10.82 -1.52 25.85
CA LEU A 282 12.19 -1.78 25.40
C LEU A 282 13.21 -0.92 26.09
N GLU A 283 12.92 0.39 26.20
CA GLU A 283 13.82 1.39 26.78
C GLU A 283 13.05 2.32 27.70
N ILE A 284 13.64 2.66 28.81
CA ILE A 284 13.10 3.60 29.79
C ILE A 284 14.24 4.50 30.27
N ASP A 285 14.11 5.82 30.12
CA ASP A 285 15.14 6.79 30.49
C ASP A 285 15.46 6.80 32.03
N ASP A 286 14.50 6.37 32.86
CA ASP A 286 14.65 6.32 34.30
C ASP A 286 14.68 4.87 34.80
N PHE A 287 15.88 4.34 35.00
CA PHE A 287 16.07 2.97 35.48
C PHE A 287 15.43 2.71 36.87
N ALA A 288 15.31 3.74 37.72
CA ALA A 288 14.66 3.60 39.03
C ALA A 288 13.14 3.38 38.89
N ALA A 289 12.56 3.83 37.77
CA ALA A 289 11.14 3.65 37.51
C ALA A 289 10.78 2.21 37.07
N VAL A 290 11.75 1.40 36.60
CA VAL A 290 11.50 0.04 36.10
C VAL A 290 10.85 -0.87 37.14
N THR A 291 11.14 -0.66 38.41
CA THR A 291 10.60 -1.46 39.52
C THR A 291 9.40 -0.82 40.21
N ASP A 292 8.96 0.38 39.76
CA ASP A 292 7.81 1.08 40.35
C ASP A 292 6.50 0.67 39.65
N PRO A 293 5.57 -0.02 40.30
CA PRO A 293 4.27 -0.37 39.72
C PRO A 293 3.46 0.84 39.24
N HIS A 294 3.57 2.00 39.91
CA HIS A 294 2.89 3.22 39.52
C HIS A 294 3.44 3.79 38.20
N TYR A 295 4.72 3.56 37.92
CA TYR A 295 5.29 3.94 36.62
C TYR A 295 4.73 3.08 35.49
N ALA A 296 4.54 1.78 35.70
CA ALA A 296 3.96 0.87 34.74
C ALA A 296 2.52 1.28 34.38
N ASP A 297 1.70 1.58 35.36
CA ASP A 297 0.34 2.07 35.18
C ASP A 297 0.34 3.40 34.39
N ALA A 298 1.24 4.32 34.76
CA ALA A 298 1.38 5.61 34.08
C ALA A 298 1.85 5.46 32.62
N LEU A 299 2.75 4.52 32.33
CA LEU A 299 3.22 4.23 30.99
C LEU A 299 2.10 3.64 30.13
N THR A 300 1.33 2.70 30.69
CA THR A 300 0.16 2.10 30.03
C THR A 300 -0.88 3.18 29.72
N ALA A 301 -1.21 4.05 30.66
CA ALA A 301 -2.15 5.15 30.44
C ALA A 301 -1.68 6.14 29.35
N ARG A 302 -0.37 6.40 29.25
CA ARG A 302 0.21 7.21 28.16
C ARG A 302 0.10 6.51 26.81
N LEU A 303 0.39 5.22 26.76
CA LEU A 303 0.21 4.40 25.56
C LEU A 303 -1.23 4.50 25.07
N GLU A 304 -2.21 4.21 25.94
CA GLU A 304 -3.63 4.25 25.62
C GLU A 304 -4.07 5.64 25.13
N SER A 305 -3.63 6.71 25.79
CA SER A 305 -3.92 8.09 25.39
C SER A 305 -3.31 8.43 24.02
N SER A 306 -2.04 8.05 23.78
CA SER A 306 -1.36 8.29 22.50
C SER A 306 -2.06 7.56 21.34
N LEU A 307 -2.43 6.29 21.56
CA LEU A 307 -3.13 5.49 20.54
C LEU A 307 -4.56 6.00 20.31
N SER A 308 -5.29 6.36 21.37
CA SER A 308 -6.65 6.93 21.28
C SER A 308 -6.66 8.21 20.45
N ARG A 309 -5.68 9.09 20.61
CA ARG A 309 -5.54 10.31 19.84
C ARG A 309 -5.32 10.01 18.35
N ARG A 310 -4.37 9.11 18.01
CA ARG A 310 -4.08 8.73 16.60
C ARG A 310 -5.28 8.08 15.92
N ILE A 311 -5.99 7.20 16.63
CA ILE A 311 -7.23 6.59 16.15
C ILE A 311 -8.30 7.68 15.95
N GLY A 312 -8.43 8.59 16.92
CA GLY A 312 -9.37 9.71 16.85
C GLY A 312 -9.14 10.59 15.62
N SER A 313 -7.89 11.02 15.35
CA SER A 313 -7.53 11.80 14.15
C SER A 313 -7.99 11.12 12.86
N VAL A 314 -7.76 9.81 12.73
CA VAL A 314 -8.13 9.05 11.51
C VAL A 314 -9.66 8.95 11.37
N LEU A 315 -10.37 8.72 12.47
CA LEU A 315 -11.85 8.65 12.46
C LEU A 315 -12.48 10.02 12.19
N GLU A 316 -11.95 11.09 12.78
CA GLU A 316 -12.38 12.47 12.51
C GLU A 316 -12.19 12.84 11.04
N LEU A 317 -11.07 12.42 10.43
CA LEU A 317 -10.84 12.60 9.01
C LEU A 317 -11.89 11.84 8.18
N SER A 318 -12.20 10.59 8.53
CA SER A 318 -13.22 9.77 7.88
C SER A 318 -14.61 10.44 7.97
N GLN A 319 -14.95 10.97 9.14
CA GLN A 319 -16.21 11.71 9.35
C GLN A 319 -16.24 13.01 8.54
N SER A 320 -15.17 13.78 8.55
CA SER A 320 -15.10 15.08 7.84
C SER A 320 -15.22 14.95 6.34
N LEU A 321 -14.67 13.84 5.78
CA LEU A 321 -14.75 13.51 4.36
C LEU A 321 -16.07 12.82 3.99
N GLY A 322 -16.82 12.31 4.97
CA GLY A 322 -17.98 11.45 4.70
C GLY A 322 -17.60 10.20 3.91
N ALA A 323 -16.42 9.62 4.20
CA ALA A 323 -15.83 8.55 3.39
C ALA A 323 -15.30 7.43 4.27
N ASP A 324 -15.76 6.20 4.06
CA ASP A 324 -15.31 5.00 4.77
C ASP A 324 -14.09 4.37 4.10
N PHE A 325 -12.95 5.04 4.15
CA PHE A 325 -11.70 4.52 3.60
C PHE A 325 -11.06 3.41 4.46
N LEU A 326 -11.61 3.14 5.63
CA LEU A 326 -11.14 2.10 6.57
C LEU A 326 -11.88 0.76 6.40
N GLY A 327 -12.98 0.75 5.64
CA GLY A 327 -13.82 -0.45 5.45
C GLY A 327 -14.63 -0.83 6.68
N LEU A 328 -14.98 0.14 7.52
CA LEU A 328 -15.78 -0.09 8.73
C LEU A 328 -17.16 -0.63 8.39
N GLY A 329 -17.80 -0.12 7.34
CA GLY A 329 -19.11 -0.55 6.87
C GLY A 329 -19.13 -2.01 6.47
N ARG A 330 -18.12 -2.47 5.74
CA ARG A 330 -17.98 -3.88 5.37
C ARG A 330 -17.81 -4.78 6.59
N ARG A 331 -17.01 -4.37 7.58
CA ARG A 331 -16.84 -5.13 8.84
C ARG A 331 -18.13 -5.19 9.63
N LEU A 332 -18.91 -4.09 9.68
CA LEU A 332 -20.23 -4.07 10.34
C LEU A 332 -21.25 -4.92 9.60
N GLU A 333 -21.25 -4.93 8.28
CA GLU A 333 -22.11 -5.78 7.48
C GLU A 333 -21.81 -7.28 7.70
N GLN A 334 -20.52 -7.64 7.80
CA GLN A 334 -20.09 -9.00 8.12
C GLN A 334 -20.48 -9.42 9.55
N ALA A 335 -20.37 -8.52 10.52
CA ALA A 335 -20.71 -8.77 11.91
C ALA A 335 -22.24 -8.85 12.15
N ALA A 336 -23.03 -8.13 11.37
CA ALA A 336 -24.50 -8.08 11.50
C ALA A 336 -25.19 -8.14 10.12
N PRO A 337 -25.19 -9.30 9.42
CA PRO A 337 -25.58 -9.40 8.00
C PRO A 337 -27.03 -8.97 7.70
N ILE A 338 -27.92 -9.05 8.68
CA ILE A 338 -29.34 -8.68 8.49
C ILE A 338 -29.54 -7.17 8.70
N ARG A 339 -29.03 -6.63 9.80
CA ARG A 339 -29.19 -5.22 10.16
C ARG A 339 -28.18 -4.30 9.46
N GLY A 340 -26.98 -4.80 9.22
CA GLY A 340 -25.88 -4.08 8.58
C GLY A 340 -25.92 -4.12 7.05
N ARG A 341 -26.96 -4.72 6.44
CA ARG A 341 -27.02 -4.88 4.99
C ARG A 341 -26.95 -3.53 4.26
N GLY A 342 -25.96 -3.40 3.38
CA GLY A 342 -25.72 -2.19 2.61
C GLY A 342 -24.79 -1.16 3.29
N LEU A 343 -24.38 -1.39 4.55
CA LEU A 343 -23.48 -0.47 5.26
C LEU A 343 -22.11 -0.34 4.58
N SER A 344 -21.65 -1.34 3.84
CA SER A 344 -20.43 -1.23 3.04
C SER A 344 -20.48 -0.07 2.06
N ARG A 345 -21.66 0.26 1.52
CA ARG A 345 -21.86 1.39 0.58
C ARG A 345 -22.30 2.66 1.28
N ASP A 346 -23.14 2.53 2.28
CA ASP A 346 -23.91 3.67 2.83
C ASP A 346 -23.20 4.33 4.01
N LEU A 347 -22.23 3.64 4.65
CA LEU A 347 -21.61 4.15 5.88
C LEU A 347 -20.93 5.49 5.66
N GLY A 348 -20.23 5.69 4.53
CA GLY A 348 -19.57 6.97 4.24
C GLY A 348 -20.51 8.16 4.40
N ALA A 349 -21.72 8.07 3.85
CA ALA A 349 -22.74 9.13 3.96
C ALA A 349 -23.29 9.30 5.38
N LEU A 350 -23.26 8.27 6.21
CA LEU A 350 -23.74 8.30 7.60
C LEU A 350 -22.67 8.85 8.57
N LEU A 351 -21.37 8.63 8.28
CA LEU A 351 -20.25 8.98 9.15
C LEU A 351 -20.31 10.38 9.75
N PRO A 352 -20.64 11.47 9.00
CA PRO A 352 -20.67 12.82 9.57
C PRO A 352 -21.68 13.00 10.72
N SER A 353 -22.73 12.17 10.78
CA SER A 353 -23.77 12.22 11.79
C SER A 353 -23.64 11.17 12.90
N LEU A 354 -22.75 10.15 12.70
CA LEU A 354 -22.58 9.07 13.66
C LEU A 354 -21.81 9.53 14.90
N ARG A 355 -22.27 9.08 16.07
CA ARG A 355 -21.48 9.18 17.29
C ARG A 355 -20.45 8.06 17.31
N MET A 356 -19.18 8.42 17.35
CA MET A 356 -18.11 7.44 17.49
C MET A 356 -17.45 7.57 18.88
N SER A 357 -17.28 6.45 19.54
CA SER A 357 -16.51 6.35 20.78
C SER A 357 -15.38 5.37 20.62
N VAL A 358 -14.20 5.75 21.11
CA VAL A 358 -12.98 4.93 21.06
C VAL A 358 -12.56 4.57 22.46
N SER A 359 -12.28 3.29 22.68
CA SER A 359 -11.70 2.78 23.90
C SER A 359 -10.46 1.95 23.53
N VAL A 360 -9.32 2.33 24.07
CA VAL A 360 -8.05 1.60 23.90
C VAL A 360 -7.69 0.96 25.22
N GLN A 361 -7.30 -0.30 25.18
CA GLN A 361 -6.79 -1.08 26.30
C GLN A 361 -5.37 -1.56 25.97
N GLY A 362 -4.40 -1.08 26.74
CA GLY A 362 -2.99 -1.46 26.62
C GLY A 362 -2.64 -2.53 27.64
N GLU A 363 -1.88 -3.53 27.21
CA GLU A 363 -1.25 -4.52 28.09
C GLU A 363 0.25 -4.50 27.81
N LEU A 364 1.02 -3.94 28.77
CA LEU A 364 2.46 -3.87 28.68
C LEU A 364 3.10 -4.99 29.51
N ARG A 365 3.88 -5.83 28.84
CA ARG A 365 4.75 -6.81 29.51
C ARG A 365 6.04 -6.13 29.94
N HIS A 366 6.47 -6.39 31.17
CA HIS A 366 7.75 -5.91 31.64
C HIS A 366 8.85 -6.95 31.41
N ALA A 367 10.11 -6.48 31.27
CA ALA A 367 11.27 -7.34 31.09
C ALA A 367 11.48 -8.38 32.22
N GLY A 368 10.79 -8.24 33.35
CA GLY A 368 10.79 -9.20 34.46
C GLY A 368 9.85 -10.40 34.30
N ASP A 369 8.91 -10.36 33.33
CA ASP A 369 7.91 -11.43 33.11
C ASP A 369 8.37 -12.50 32.11
N MET A 370 9.62 -12.40 31.64
CA MET A 370 10.24 -13.32 30.69
C MET A 370 11.12 -14.38 31.34
N ASN A 371 10.73 -14.94 32.50
CA ASN A 371 11.37 -16.11 33.12
C ASN A 371 10.43 -17.30 33.19
#